data_457dd5632666b4619bd8be5dfdc0bf38
#
_entry.id   457dd5632666b4619bd8be5dfdc0bf38
#
_cell.length_a   1.000
_cell.length_b   1.000
_cell.length_c   1.000
_cell.angle_alpha   90.00
_cell.angle_beta   90.00
_cell.angle_gamma   90.00
#
_symmetry.space_group_name_H-M   'P 1'
#
loop_
_entity.id
_entity.type
_entity.pdbx_description
1 polymer ?
#
loop_
_entity_poly.entity_id
_entity_poly.type
_entity_poly.pdbx_seq_one_letter_code
_entity_poly.pdbx_strand_id
1 'polypeptide(L)'
;MPRPAGSPDSARKAGILLHPTSLPSPDLGSEGLRFIDFLVDAGQSLWQMLPVGPTDAHNSPYAARSAFAGDPMLISAEWLASSGLLAAVPPRPPAHTPPHRVDFPARRAHQEKVLR
;
A
#
# COMPACT_ATOMS: atom_id res chain seq x y z
N MET A 1 -3.45 12.05 43.55
CA MET A 1 -2.32 11.31 43.00
C MET A 1 -1.82 12.04 41.78
N PRO A 2 -0.54 12.43 41.68
CA PRO A 2 -0.01 13.00 40.45
C PRO A 2 -0.02 11.88 39.36
N ARG A 3 -0.50 12.21 38.15
CA ARG A 3 -0.39 11.33 36.98
C ARG A 3 1.09 11.02 36.75
N PRO A 4 1.47 9.75 36.51
CA PRO A 4 2.84 9.43 36.13
C PRO A 4 3.20 10.26 34.89
N ALA A 5 4.43 10.79 34.87
CA ALA A 5 4.98 11.49 33.70
C ALA A 5 4.76 10.61 32.48
N GLY A 6 4.06 11.15 31.47
CA GLY A 6 3.63 10.39 30.32
C GLY A 6 4.80 9.69 29.66
N SER A 7 4.61 8.44 29.30
CA SER A 7 5.56 7.73 28.45
C SER A 7 5.79 8.57 27.18
N PRO A 8 6.95 8.49 26.52
CA PRO A 8 7.22 9.22 25.27
C PRO A 8 6.15 8.99 24.18
N ASP A 9 5.28 8.00 24.37
CA ASP A 9 4.16 7.66 23.50
C ASP A 9 2.87 8.47 23.80
N SER A 10 2.86 9.34 24.82
CA SER A 10 1.68 10.18 25.17
C SER A 10 1.61 11.50 24.40
N ALA A 11 2.59 11.81 23.55
CA ALA A 11 2.56 13.00 22.69
C ALA A 11 1.44 12.87 21.66
N ARG A 12 0.73 13.99 21.40
CA ARG A 12 -0.25 14.04 20.30
C ARG A 12 0.48 13.81 18.99
N LYS A 13 -0.04 12.87 18.18
CA LYS A 13 0.49 12.55 16.85
C LYS A 13 -0.55 12.96 15.81
N ALA A 14 -0.08 13.43 14.67
CA ALA A 14 -0.90 13.69 13.49
C ALA A 14 -0.47 12.74 12.36
N GLY A 15 -1.40 12.41 11.49
CA GLY A 15 -1.14 11.52 10.38
C GLY A 15 -2.17 11.63 9.26
N ILE A 16 -1.91 10.93 8.18
CA ILE A 16 -2.77 10.88 7.01
C ILE A 16 -3.30 9.46 6.83
N LEU A 17 -4.61 9.34 6.57
CA LEU A 17 -5.25 8.11 6.15
C LEU A 17 -5.16 8.04 4.62
N LEU A 18 -4.41 7.07 4.10
CA LEU A 18 -4.34 6.75 2.69
C LEU A 18 -4.08 5.26 2.52
N HIS A 19 -4.95 4.58 1.76
CA HIS A 19 -4.69 3.17 1.44
C HIS A 19 -3.63 3.05 0.33
N PRO A 20 -2.70 2.08 0.39
CA PRO A 20 -1.62 1.95 -0.60
C PRO A 20 -2.10 1.86 -2.05
N THR A 21 -3.28 1.28 -2.28
CA THR A 21 -3.88 1.22 -3.63
C THR A 21 -4.23 2.58 -4.23
N SER A 22 -4.24 3.66 -3.43
CA SER A 22 -4.46 5.03 -3.89
C SER A 22 -3.18 5.74 -4.33
N LEU A 23 -2.03 5.10 -4.16
CA LEU A 23 -0.76 5.61 -4.67
C LEU A 23 -0.68 5.47 -6.20
N PRO A 24 0.16 6.25 -6.89
CA PRO A 24 0.38 6.14 -8.35
C PRO A 24 0.79 4.73 -8.79
N SER A 25 1.65 4.07 -8.01
CA SER A 25 1.81 2.62 -8.05
C SER A 25 1.03 2.03 -6.88
N PRO A 26 -0.09 1.31 -7.11
CA PRO A 26 -0.95 0.83 -6.05
C PRO A 26 -0.35 -0.41 -5.34
N ASP A 27 0.89 -0.30 -4.89
CA ASP A 27 1.64 -1.31 -4.14
C ASP A 27 2.50 -0.64 -3.06
N LEU A 28 3.14 -1.44 -2.22
CA LEU A 28 4.06 -0.97 -1.17
C LEU A 28 5.51 -0.84 -1.69
N GLY A 29 5.68 -0.35 -2.91
CA GLY A 29 6.98 -0.13 -3.54
C GLY A 29 7.50 1.29 -3.38
N SER A 30 8.18 1.77 -4.43
CA SER A 30 8.85 3.08 -4.46
C SER A 30 7.92 4.25 -4.16
N GLU A 31 6.67 4.21 -4.63
CA GLU A 31 5.69 5.27 -4.34
C GLU A 31 5.26 5.29 -2.86
N GLY A 32 5.26 4.14 -2.20
CA GLY A 32 5.05 4.06 -0.75
C GLY A 32 6.16 4.78 0.01
N LEU A 33 7.42 4.61 -0.39
CA LEU A 33 8.55 5.33 0.22
C LEU A 33 8.44 6.84 -0.03
N ARG A 34 8.13 7.27 -1.25
CA ARG A 34 7.91 8.70 -1.54
C ARG A 34 6.78 9.31 -0.71
N PHE A 35 5.73 8.54 -0.45
CA PHE A 35 4.66 9.00 0.41
C PHE A 35 5.12 9.12 1.87
N ILE A 36 5.99 8.23 2.36
CA ILE A 36 6.60 8.36 3.69
C ILE A 36 7.47 9.62 3.77
N ASP A 37 8.30 9.89 2.76
CA ASP A 37 9.10 11.10 2.69
C ASP A 37 8.21 12.35 2.73
N PHE A 38 7.13 12.37 1.95
CA PHE A 38 6.13 13.43 1.99
C PHE A 38 5.52 13.61 3.39
N LEU A 39 5.19 12.53 4.10
CA LEU A 39 4.67 12.61 5.47
C LEU A 39 5.68 13.26 6.41
N VAL A 40 6.96 12.90 6.31
CA VAL A 40 8.05 13.48 7.10
C VAL A 40 8.15 14.98 6.81
N ASP A 41 8.20 15.38 5.56
CA ASP A 41 8.29 16.78 5.14
C ASP A 41 7.08 17.60 5.60
N ALA A 42 5.89 16.98 5.63
CA ALA A 42 4.65 17.57 6.11
C ALA A 42 4.52 17.54 7.66
N GLY A 43 5.55 17.09 8.39
CA GLY A 43 5.51 16.99 9.84
C GLY A 43 4.52 15.97 10.39
N GLN A 44 4.11 14.99 9.56
CA GLN A 44 3.23 13.91 9.99
C GLN A 44 4.04 12.75 10.58
N SER A 45 3.47 12.08 11.58
CA SER A 45 4.14 10.98 12.27
C SER A 45 3.42 9.63 12.13
N LEU A 46 2.28 9.61 11.46
CA LEU A 46 1.48 8.41 11.27
C LEU A 46 0.99 8.29 9.83
N TRP A 47 1.10 7.09 9.29
CA TRP A 47 0.39 6.67 8.09
C TRP A 47 -0.69 5.67 8.48
N GLN A 48 -1.96 6.05 8.39
CA GLN A 48 -3.08 5.16 8.63
C GLN A 48 -3.51 4.51 7.31
N MET A 49 -3.55 3.19 7.30
CA MET A 49 -4.02 2.39 6.16
C MET A 49 -5.35 1.72 6.51
N LEU A 50 -6.16 1.43 5.49
CA LEU A 50 -7.27 0.48 5.61
C LEU A 50 -6.71 -0.94 5.72
N PRO A 51 -7.53 -1.96 6.11
CA PRO A 51 -7.05 -3.34 6.16
C PRO A 51 -6.36 -3.77 4.86
N VAL A 52 -5.18 -4.39 4.98
CA VAL A 52 -4.28 -4.74 3.87
C VAL A 52 -4.35 -6.22 3.47
N GLY A 53 -5.41 -6.90 3.87
CA GLY A 53 -5.68 -8.29 3.49
C GLY A 53 -6.25 -8.42 2.07
N PRO A 54 -6.23 -9.65 1.50
CA PRO A 54 -6.75 -9.91 0.15
C PRO A 54 -8.26 -9.69 0.12
N THR A 55 -8.71 -8.78 -0.76
CA THR A 55 -10.11 -8.37 -0.87
C THR A 55 -10.94 -9.37 -1.69
N ASP A 56 -12.27 -9.24 -1.59
CA ASP A 56 -13.23 -9.92 -2.45
C ASP A 56 -13.32 -9.28 -3.86
N ALA A 57 -14.32 -9.69 -4.63
CA ALA A 57 -14.57 -9.17 -5.98
C ALA A 57 -14.96 -7.68 -6.00
N HIS A 58 -15.44 -7.13 -4.90
CA HIS A 58 -15.83 -5.72 -4.79
C HIS A 58 -14.65 -4.80 -4.42
N ASN A 59 -13.46 -5.38 -4.16
CA ASN A 59 -12.24 -4.68 -3.76
C ASN A 59 -12.39 -3.85 -2.47
N SER A 60 -13.32 -4.23 -1.61
CA SER A 60 -13.50 -3.58 -0.32
C SER A 60 -12.43 -4.04 0.68
N PRO A 61 -11.63 -3.14 1.25
CA PRO A 61 -10.66 -3.50 2.29
C PRO A 61 -11.30 -4.13 3.53
N TYR A 62 -12.57 -3.84 3.76
CA TYR A 62 -13.32 -4.37 4.91
C TYR A 62 -13.94 -5.75 4.65
N ALA A 63 -13.93 -6.22 3.40
CA ALA A 63 -14.39 -7.55 3.01
C ALA A 63 -13.19 -8.46 2.67
N ALA A 64 -12.22 -8.53 3.57
CA ALA A 64 -11.05 -9.37 3.38
C ALA A 64 -11.42 -10.85 3.47
N ARG A 65 -10.86 -11.68 2.57
CA ARG A 65 -11.02 -13.13 2.58
C ARG A 65 -10.27 -13.81 3.72
N SER A 66 -9.28 -13.13 4.29
CA SER A 66 -8.48 -13.60 5.40
C SER A 66 -7.99 -12.43 6.23
N ALA A 67 -8.04 -12.55 7.55
CA ALA A 67 -7.49 -11.57 8.47
C ALA A 67 -5.96 -11.67 8.62
N PHE A 68 -5.36 -12.78 8.16
CA PHE A 68 -3.93 -13.07 8.38
C PHE A 68 -3.11 -13.06 7.09
N ALA A 69 -3.74 -13.14 5.92
CA ALA A 69 -3.04 -13.14 4.64
C ALA A 69 -2.74 -11.72 4.17
N GLY A 70 -1.53 -11.51 3.64
CA GLY A 70 -1.20 -10.30 2.90
C GLY A 70 -1.88 -10.29 1.52
N ASP A 71 -2.22 -9.11 1.02
CA ASP A 71 -2.77 -8.98 -0.33
C ASP A 71 -1.62 -9.02 -1.36
N PRO A 72 -1.61 -10.00 -2.29
CA PRO A 72 -0.63 -10.06 -3.37
C PRO A 72 -0.60 -8.79 -4.23
N MET A 73 -1.69 -8.04 -4.29
CA MET A 73 -1.78 -6.76 -5.00
C MET A 73 -0.82 -5.70 -4.47
N LEU A 74 -0.41 -5.81 -3.21
CA LEU A 74 0.49 -4.85 -2.56
C LEU A 74 1.97 -5.18 -2.72
N ILE A 75 2.30 -6.31 -3.35
CA ILE A 75 3.69 -6.71 -3.62
C ILE A 75 4.24 -5.85 -4.76
N SER A 76 5.42 -5.27 -4.55
CA SER A 76 6.10 -4.48 -5.58
C SER A 76 6.92 -5.38 -6.51
N ALA A 77 6.59 -5.37 -7.81
CA ALA A 77 7.38 -6.04 -8.84
C ALA A 77 8.81 -5.46 -8.95
N GLU A 78 8.97 -4.15 -8.70
CA GLU A 78 10.27 -3.48 -8.70
C GLU A 78 11.18 -4.04 -7.60
N TRP A 79 10.65 -4.25 -6.40
CA TRP A 79 11.41 -4.84 -5.30
C TRP A 79 11.72 -6.30 -5.50
N LEU A 80 10.82 -7.06 -6.11
CA LEU A 80 11.11 -8.46 -6.49
C LEU A 80 12.27 -8.52 -7.50
N ALA A 81 12.27 -7.63 -8.50
CA ALA A 81 13.35 -7.58 -9.49
C ALA A 81 14.67 -7.15 -8.85
N SER A 82 14.68 -6.10 -8.03
CA SER A 82 15.89 -5.65 -7.35
C SER A 82 16.46 -6.66 -6.35
N SER A 83 15.61 -7.54 -5.82
CA SER A 83 15.99 -8.64 -4.94
C SER A 83 16.40 -9.92 -5.69
N GLY A 84 16.41 -9.90 -7.03
CA GLY A 84 16.73 -11.06 -7.85
C GLY A 84 15.68 -12.17 -7.88
N LEU A 85 14.49 -11.90 -7.35
CA LEU A 85 13.37 -12.84 -7.34
C LEU A 85 12.51 -12.77 -8.62
N LEU A 86 12.75 -11.75 -9.44
CA LEU A 86 12.12 -11.54 -10.73
C LEU A 86 13.18 -11.10 -11.74
N ALA A 87 13.24 -11.74 -12.91
CA ALA A 87 14.24 -11.44 -13.92
C ALA A 87 14.13 -10.02 -14.50
N ALA A 88 12.92 -9.52 -14.65
CA ALA A 88 12.61 -8.14 -15.06
C ALA A 88 11.22 -7.74 -14.62
N VAL A 89 10.99 -6.43 -14.41
CA VAL A 89 9.65 -5.91 -14.13
C VAL A 89 8.80 -5.97 -15.41
N PRO A 90 7.71 -6.73 -15.44
CA PRO A 90 6.84 -6.75 -16.60
C PRO A 90 6.22 -5.38 -16.87
N PRO A 91 6.05 -5.00 -18.15
CA PRO A 91 5.40 -3.73 -18.48
C PRO A 91 3.96 -3.72 -17.95
N ARG A 92 3.58 -2.59 -17.35
CA ARG A 92 2.20 -2.41 -16.88
C ARG A 92 1.27 -2.34 -18.08
N PRO A 93 0.09 -2.97 -17.99
CA PRO A 93 -0.93 -2.79 -19.02
C PRO A 93 -1.39 -1.32 -19.03
N PRO A 94 -1.79 -0.79 -20.20
CA PRO A 94 -2.40 0.53 -20.27
C PRO A 94 -3.64 0.56 -19.36
N ALA A 95 -3.78 1.65 -18.60
CA ALA A 95 -4.95 1.84 -17.75
C ALA A 95 -6.19 2.11 -18.61
N HIS A 96 -7.26 1.39 -18.36
CA HIS A 96 -8.58 1.60 -18.99
C HIS A 96 -9.45 2.59 -18.18
N THR A 97 -8.96 3.03 -17.03
CA THR A 97 -9.63 3.97 -16.15
C THR A 97 -8.90 5.32 -16.16
N PRO A 98 -9.59 6.43 -15.82
CA PRO A 98 -8.94 7.72 -15.64
C PRO A 98 -7.78 7.65 -14.65
N PRO A 99 -6.73 8.50 -14.79
CA PRO A 99 -5.51 8.44 -13.96
C PRO A 99 -5.74 8.53 -12.44
N HIS A 100 -6.88 9.08 -12.03
CA HIS A 100 -7.27 9.23 -10.62
C HIS A 100 -8.08 8.05 -10.07
N ARG A 101 -8.20 6.95 -10.82
CA ARG A 101 -8.90 5.73 -10.40
C ARG A 101 -8.03 4.51 -10.58
N VAL A 102 -8.15 3.55 -9.67
CA VAL A 102 -7.47 2.27 -9.76
C VAL A 102 -8.27 1.33 -10.67
N ASP A 103 -7.61 0.78 -11.68
CA ASP A 103 -8.15 -0.31 -12.50
C ASP A 103 -7.83 -1.65 -11.81
N PHE A 104 -8.65 -2.05 -10.86
CA PHE A 104 -8.45 -3.28 -10.09
C PHE A 104 -8.43 -4.55 -10.96
N PRO A 105 -9.29 -4.74 -11.97
CA PRO A 105 -9.22 -5.89 -12.86
C PRO A 105 -7.89 -5.99 -13.61
N ALA A 106 -7.45 -4.91 -14.26
CA ALA A 106 -6.19 -4.87 -14.99
C ALA A 106 -4.99 -5.07 -14.05
N ARG A 107 -5.03 -4.45 -12.87
CA ARG A 107 -4.00 -4.60 -11.85
C ARG A 107 -3.90 -6.04 -11.35
N ARG A 108 -5.01 -6.68 -11.06
CA ARG A 108 -5.05 -8.08 -10.60
C ARG A 108 -4.49 -9.03 -11.65
N ALA A 109 -4.92 -8.90 -12.91
CA ALA A 109 -4.41 -9.70 -14.02
C ALA A 109 -2.90 -9.51 -14.25
N HIS A 110 -2.39 -8.28 -14.08
CA HIS A 110 -0.97 -8.00 -14.14
C HIS A 110 -0.20 -8.69 -12.99
N GLN A 111 -0.68 -8.52 -11.77
CA GLN A 111 -0.03 -9.06 -10.58
C GLN A 111 0.03 -10.60 -10.60
N GLU A 112 -1.01 -11.26 -11.10
CA GLU A 112 -1.01 -12.71 -11.29
C GLU A 112 0.09 -13.20 -12.25
N LYS A 113 0.41 -12.40 -13.28
CA LYS A 113 1.52 -12.71 -14.21
C LYS A 113 2.88 -12.48 -13.57
N VAL A 114 2.99 -11.47 -12.71
CA VAL A 114 4.24 -11.15 -11.98
C VAL A 114 4.60 -12.25 -10.99
N LEU A 115 3.59 -12.84 -10.33
CA LEU A 115 3.77 -13.79 -9.23
C LEU A 115 3.75 -15.27 -9.66
N ARG A 116 3.67 -15.57 -10.94
CA ARG A 116 3.82 -16.93 -11.51
C ARG A 116 5.22 -17.20 -12.00
#